data_44538d2937f7f1c757e9ab598e94b121
#
_entry.id   44538d2937f7f1c757e9ab598e94b121
#
_cell.length_a   1.000
_cell.length_b   1.000
_cell.length_c   1.000
_cell.angle_alpha   90.00
_cell.angle_beta   90.00
_cell.angle_gamma   90.00
#
_symmetry.space_group_name_H-M   'P 1'
#
loop_
_entity.id
_entity.type
_entity.pdbx_description
1 polymer ?
#
loop_
_entity_poly.entity_id
_entity_poly.type
_entity_poly.pdbx_seq_one_letter_code
_entity_poly.pdbx_strand_id
1 'polypeptide(L)'
;IGRPARGNSEFGDDFGNNRVNSANAEIVRQMTLAFEDMQSVIYGKIVKKVGEKRYWEQWARDVAQIAERHIEQIKRLIAEGGKAMQAFNSFLTGLRKNINPSVTESDAIEMLSQHIITKPVFEALFENYSFVNNNPISQSMQKVMELLEDQITEEENKQMERFYESVRMRAEKIDNAEGKQKVIIELYDKFFKTAFPKVVEKLGIVYTPVEVVDFINSSVDYILQKEFGRTLSDENVHILDPFTGTGTFITRLLQSGLISPEALERKYTREIHANEIVLLAYYIASINIENTYHDLKPGNYRSFDGICLTDTFQLGEDQEEDNESREGFAEVFPQNSKRVKAQRKAPIRIIIGNPPYSVGQKDGNDNAQNQHYALLESRIDKTYAKESNVKLKKSLKDSYFKAFRWASDRLDKTNGGVIAFVTNGAWIDSNAGDGFRKSIEKEFSSIYVFNLRGNQRTSGELSRKEGGKIFGSGSRTPIAITILVKHPQHNGKATIHYHDIGDYLSREDKLRIIKEFYSIQN
;
A
#
# COMPACT_ATOMS: atom_id res chain seq x y z
N ILE A 1 -16.31 -37.55 31.68
CA ILE A 1 -16.77 -38.64 32.51
C ILE A 1 -15.77 -39.80 32.40
N GLY A 2 -15.18 -40.24 33.52
CA GLY A 2 -14.51 -41.56 33.65
C GLY A 2 -12.97 -41.52 33.64
N ARG A 3 -12.34 -41.38 34.80
CA ARG A 3 -10.98 -41.86 35.08
C ARG A 3 -10.98 -43.39 35.19
N PRO A 4 -9.95 -44.09 34.71
CA PRO A 4 -9.64 -45.43 35.21
C PRO A 4 -8.46 -45.41 36.19
N ALA A 5 -8.53 -46.37 37.11
CA ALA A 5 -7.73 -46.57 38.28
C ALA A 5 -6.32 -47.15 37.98
N ARG A 6 -5.41 -46.94 38.97
CA ARG A 6 -4.10 -47.59 39.09
C ARG A 6 -4.22 -49.09 39.33
N GLY A 7 -3.38 -49.87 38.66
CA GLY A 7 -3.07 -51.27 39.01
C GLY A 7 -1.57 -51.49 38.86
N ASN A 8 -0.90 -51.82 40.00
CA ASN A 8 0.47 -52.32 40.06
C ASN A 8 0.51 -53.77 39.59
N SER A 9 1.54 -54.15 38.83
CA SER A 9 2.18 -55.46 38.98
C SER A 9 3.59 -55.43 38.41
N GLU A 10 4.55 -55.76 39.28
CA GLU A 10 5.93 -56.13 38.96
C GLU A 10 5.96 -57.39 38.07
N PHE A 11 6.91 -57.49 37.18
CA PHE A 11 7.81 -58.64 36.96
C PHE A 11 8.63 -58.50 35.67
N GLY A 12 9.95 -58.72 35.78
CA GLY A 12 10.77 -59.45 34.80
C GLY A 12 11.63 -58.66 33.85
N ASP A 13 12.92 -58.62 34.15
CA ASP A 13 14.02 -58.27 33.24
C ASP A 13 13.95 -59.08 31.94
N ASP A 14 14.10 -58.39 30.80
CA ASP A 14 14.75 -59.05 29.65
C ASP A 14 15.45 -58.03 28.74
N PHE A 15 16.73 -58.26 28.48
CA PHE A 15 17.62 -57.50 27.64
C PHE A 15 17.25 -57.72 26.15
N GLY A 16 16.58 -56.76 25.52
CA GLY A 16 16.33 -56.90 24.08
C GLY A 16 15.51 -55.81 23.39
N ASN A 17 15.08 -54.71 24.08
CA ASN A 17 14.00 -53.87 23.53
C ASN A 17 14.28 -52.38 23.44
N ASN A 18 15.57 -51.94 23.38
CA ASN A 18 15.90 -50.50 23.34
C ASN A 18 15.73 -49.81 21.98
N ARG A 19 15.50 -50.56 20.89
CA ARG A 19 15.27 -49.94 19.55
C ARG A 19 13.78 -49.76 19.23
N VAL A 20 12.92 -50.62 19.76
CA VAL A 20 11.47 -50.53 19.52
C VAL A 20 10.83 -49.43 20.41
N ASN A 21 11.35 -49.21 21.60
CA ASN A 21 10.88 -48.12 22.50
C ASN A 21 11.25 -46.73 22.02
N SER A 22 12.41 -46.55 21.37
CA SER A 22 12.80 -45.24 20.83
C SER A 22 11.98 -44.86 19.60
N ALA A 23 11.68 -45.79 18.73
CA ALA A 23 10.82 -45.54 17.56
C ALA A 23 9.37 -45.24 17.96
N ASN A 24 8.83 -45.96 18.95
CA ASN A 24 7.50 -45.65 19.47
C ASN A 24 7.43 -44.34 20.24
N ALA A 25 8.47 -43.96 20.96
CA ALA A 25 8.57 -42.64 21.62
C ALA A 25 8.64 -41.50 20.61
N GLU A 26 9.36 -41.68 19.51
CA GLU A 26 9.45 -40.69 18.43
C GLU A 26 8.12 -40.56 17.66
N ILE A 27 7.43 -41.68 17.39
CA ILE A 27 6.09 -41.66 16.79
C ILE A 27 5.08 -40.97 17.71
N VAL A 28 5.09 -41.26 19.01
CA VAL A 28 4.23 -40.60 20.00
C VAL A 28 4.54 -39.13 20.08
N ARG A 29 5.81 -38.72 20.04
CA ARG A 29 6.24 -37.32 20.06
C ARG A 29 5.79 -36.58 18.78
N GLN A 30 5.93 -37.20 17.61
CA GLN A 30 5.45 -36.65 16.34
C GLN A 30 3.91 -36.56 16.30
N MET A 31 3.20 -37.55 16.84
CA MET A 31 1.74 -37.50 16.96
C MET A 31 1.29 -36.43 17.95
N THR A 32 2.02 -36.19 19.05
CA THR A 32 1.72 -35.13 20.03
C THR A 32 1.96 -33.77 19.41
N LEU A 33 3.08 -33.54 18.70
CA LEU A 33 3.35 -32.31 17.97
C LEU A 33 2.31 -32.06 16.89
N ALA A 34 1.94 -33.07 16.09
CA ALA A 34 0.90 -32.94 15.08
C ALA A 34 -0.49 -32.67 15.70
N PHE A 35 -0.77 -33.19 16.90
CA PHE A 35 -2.00 -32.91 17.63
C PHE A 35 -2.03 -31.51 18.23
N GLU A 36 -0.90 -31.03 18.77
CA GLU A 36 -0.76 -29.65 19.26
C GLU A 36 -0.85 -28.64 18.12
N ASP A 37 -0.23 -28.91 16.98
CA ASP A 37 -0.37 -28.10 15.76
C ASP A 37 -1.81 -28.11 15.23
N MET A 38 -2.48 -29.26 15.24
CA MET A 38 -3.88 -29.36 14.84
C MET A 38 -4.81 -28.68 15.86
N GLN A 39 -4.53 -28.77 17.17
CA GLN A 39 -5.25 -28.01 18.20
C GLN A 39 -5.05 -26.51 18.03
N SER A 40 -3.83 -26.05 17.76
CA SER A 40 -3.56 -24.63 17.55
C SER A 40 -4.25 -24.10 16.27
N VAL A 41 -4.28 -24.90 15.20
CA VAL A 41 -5.00 -24.57 13.94
C VAL A 41 -6.52 -24.61 14.14
N ILE A 42 -7.06 -25.58 14.90
CA ILE A 42 -8.48 -25.67 15.22
C ILE A 42 -8.88 -24.55 16.19
N TYR A 43 -8.08 -24.28 17.23
CA TYR A 43 -8.31 -23.17 18.15
C TYR A 43 -8.20 -21.83 17.42
N GLY A 44 -7.17 -21.64 16.58
CA GLY A 44 -7.03 -20.48 15.72
C GLY A 44 -8.21 -20.30 14.75
N LYS A 45 -8.78 -21.38 14.21
CA LYS A 45 -9.98 -21.32 13.35
C LYS A 45 -11.27 -21.08 14.13
N ILE A 46 -11.40 -21.61 15.35
CA ILE A 46 -12.59 -21.41 16.22
C ILE A 46 -12.60 -19.99 16.78
N VAL A 47 -11.47 -19.50 17.28
CA VAL A 47 -11.31 -18.11 17.76
C VAL A 47 -11.53 -17.13 16.61
N LYS A 48 -11.03 -17.46 15.41
CA LYS A 48 -11.19 -16.67 14.20
C LYS A 48 -12.64 -16.56 13.71
N LYS A 49 -13.48 -17.57 13.97
CA LYS A 49 -14.87 -17.62 13.47
C LYS A 49 -15.90 -16.98 14.39
N VAL A 50 -15.68 -16.91 15.68
CA VAL A 50 -16.70 -16.53 16.68
C VAL A 50 -16.34 -15.33 17.53
N GLY A 51 -15.04 -15.07 17.84
CA GLY A 51 -14.60 -14.01 18.74
C GLY A 51 -14.07 -12.76 18.06
N GLU A 52 -13.24 -12.93 17.01
CA GLU A 52 -12.50 -11.81 16.41
C GLU A 52 -13.37 -10.86 15.59
N LYS A 53 -14.28 -11.35 14.78
CA LYS A 53 -15.04 -10.50 13.85
C LYS A 53 -15.95 -9.50 14.57
N ARG A 54 -16.71 -9.93 15.56
CA ARG A 54 -17.59 -9.05 16.34
C ARG A 54 -16.82 -8.05 17.19
N TYR A 55 -15.67 -8.48 17.68
CA TYR A 55 -14.82 -7.62 18.50
C TYR A 55 -14.17 -6.52 17.69
N TRP A 56 -13.58 -6.86 16.53
CA TRP A 56 -12.99 -5.85 15.64
C TRP A 56 -14.02 -4.87 15.10
N GLU A 57 -15.24 -5.32 14.84
CA GLU A 57 -16.33 -4.43 14.44
C GLU A 57 -16.77 -3.50 15.57
N GLN A 58 -16.81 -4.00 16.82
CA GLN A 58 -17.12 -3.15 17.98
C GLN A 58 -15.97 -2.18 18.25
N TRP A 59 -14.76 -2.68 18.26
CA TRP A 59 -13.57 -1.86 18.43
C TRP A 59 -13.46 -0.75 17.38
N ALA A 60 -13.71 -1.05 16.09
CA ALA A 60 -13.70 -0.06 15.03
C ALA A 60 -14.76 1.03 15.24
N ARG A 61 -15.94 0.67 15.78
CA ARG A 61 -16.97 1.63 16.15
C ARG A 61 -16.57 2.52 17.33
N ASP A 62 -15.98 1.92 18.35
CA ASP A 62 -15.53 2.66 19.54
C ASP A 62 -14.45 3.69 19.17
N VAL A 63 -13.51 3.28 18.31
CA VAL A 63 -12.47 4.17 17.80
C VAL A 63 -13.01 5.24 16.86
N ALA A 64 -14.02 4.92 16.04
CA ALA A 64 -14.68 5.91 15.21
C ALA A 64 -15.35 7.01 16.04
N GLN A 65 -15.98 6.65 17.17
CA GLN A 65 -16.55 7.63 18.10
C GLN A 65 -15.47 8.50 18.77
N ILE A 66 -14.33 7.91 19.09
CA ILE A 66 -13.17 8.67 19.62
C ILE A 66 -12.67 9.64 18.54
N ALA A 67 -12.54 9.20 17.28
CA ALA A 67 -12.15 10.06 16.16
C ALA A 67 -13.09 11.26 15.98
N GLU A 68 -14.39 11.02 16.01
CA GLU A 68 -15.41 12.08 15.89
C GLU A 68 -15.26 13.12 17.01
N ARG A 69 -15.07 12.68 18.25
CA ARG A 69 -14.85 13.60 19.40
C ARG A 69 -13.58 14.43 19.24
N HIS A 70 -12.48 13.83 18.78
CA HIS A 70 -11.23 14.57 18.52
C HIS A 70 -11.40 15.59 17.40
N ILE A 71 -12.10 15.23 16.32
CA ILE A 71 -12.42 16.16 15.25
C ILE A 71 -13.22 17.36 15.78
N GLU A 72 -14.23 17.12 16.61
CA GLU A 72 -15.04 18.19 17.21
C GLU A 72 -14.22 19.05 18.18
N GLN A 73 -13.36 18.43 18.98
CA GLN A 73 -12.48 19.13 19.90
C GLN A 73 -11.48 20.03 19.18
N ILE A 74 -10.79 19.51 18.15
CA ILE A 74 -9.87 20.29 17.33
C ILE A 74 -10.59 21.48 16.68
N LYS A 75 -11.79 21.25 16.14
CA LYS A 75 -12.63 22.34 15.58
C LYS A 75 -12.95 23.43 16.61
N ARG A 76 -13.29 23.03 17.83
CA ARG A 76 -13.58 23.98 18.92
C ARG A 76 -12.33 24.81 19.25
N LEU A 77 -11.18 24.16 19.45
CA LEU A 77 -9.90 24.83 19.74
C LEU A 77 -9.50 25.84 18.65
N ILE A 78 -9.71 25.48 17.39
CA ILE A 78 -9.44 26.38 16.26
C ILE A 78 -10.41 27.57 16.28
N ALA A 79 -11.70 27.33 16.58
CA ALA A 79 -12.73 28.38 16.63
C ALA A 79 -12.53 29.37 17.79
N GLU A 80 -11.95 28.95 18.89
CA GLU A 80 -11.57 29.81 20.03
C GLU A 80 -10.42 30.78 19.68
N GLY A 81 -9.69 30.51 18.61
CA GLY A 81 -8.65 31.41 18.09
C GLY A 81 -7.30 31.31 18.80
N GLY A 82 -6.54 32.39 18.84
CA GLY A 82 -5.27 32.46 19.58
C GLY A 82 -4.14 31.64 18.97
N LYS A 83 -3.31 31.02 19.81
CA LYS A 83 -2.14 30.21 19.42
C LYS A 83 -2.54 28.93 18.69
N ALA A 84 -3.62 28.28 19.11
CA ALA A 84 -4.11 27.06 18.46
C ALA A 84 -4.49 27.30 16.99
N MET A 85 -5.24 28.36 16.73
CA MET A 85 -5.61 28.74 15.36
C MET A 85 -4.36 29.09 14.52
N GLN A 86 -3.36 29.77 15.08
CA GLN A 86 -2.12 30.11 14.37
C GLN A 86 -1.33 28.83 14.03
N ALA A 87 -1.18 27.91 14.98
CA ALA A 87 -0.50 26.63 14.78
C ALA A 87 -1.21 25.79 13.70
N PHE A 88 -2.54 25.71 13.76
CA PHE A 88 -3.34 25.00 12.76
C PHE A 88 -3.22 25.63 11.36
N ASN A 89 -3.28 26.94 11.24
CA ASN A 89 -3.12 27.63 9.95
C ASN A 89 -1.73 27.41 9.35
N SER A 90 -0.68 27.40 10.16
CA SER A 90 0.68 27.07 9.73
C SER A 90 0.75 25.61 9.24
N PHE A 91 0.15 24.69 9.97
CA PHE A 91 0.05 23.27 9.62
C PHE A 91 -0.71 23.08 8.30
N LEU A 92 -1.92 23.65 8.15
CA LEU A 92 -2.72 23.59 6.92
C LEU A 92 -1.96 24.16 5.72
N THR A 93 -1.27 25.28 5.92
CA THR A 93 -0.42 25.88 4.90
C THR A 93 0.73 24.93 4.52
N GLY A 94 1.36 24.30 5.50
CA GLY A 94 2.39 23.26 5.27
C GLY A 94 1.85 22.06 4.48
N LEU A 95 0.66 21.55 4.80
CA LEU A 95 0.01 20.47 4.05
C LEU A 95 -0.26 20.86 2.59
N ARG A 96 -0.85 22.04 2.37
CA ARG A 96 -1.18 22.54 1.02
C ARG A 96 0.03 22.63 0.12
N LYS A 97 1.19 22.91 0.66
CA LYS A 97 2.42 23.08 -0.14
C LYS A 97 3.26 21.80 -0.22
N ASN A 98 3.26 20.93 0.79
CA ASN A 98 4.02 19.69 0.76
C ASN A 98 3.27 18.52 0.12
N ILE A 99 1.94 18.52 0.21
CA ILE A 99 1.10 17.45 -0.33
C ILE A 99 0.36 17.96 -1.55
N ASN A 100 -0.61 18.86 -1.34
CA ASN A 100 -1.50 19.30 -2.40
C ASN A 100 -2.23 20.59 -2.04
N PRO A 101 -2.31 21.59 -2.95
CA PRO A 101 -3.00 22.87 -2.70
C PRO A 101 -4.48 22.74 -2.35
N SER A 102 -5.14 21.64 -2.74
CA SER A 102 -6.58 21.42 -2.47
C SER A 102 -6.90 20.88 -1.09
N VAL A 103 -5.90 20.63 -0.23
CA VAL A 103 -6.13 20.19 1.15
C VAL A 103 -7.02 21.18 1.88
N THR A 104 -8.18 20.69 2.36
CA THR A 104 -9.14 21.50 3.11
C THR A 104 -8.83 21.51 4.60
N GLU A 105 -9.45 22.42 5.35
CA GLU A 105 -9.39 22.41 6.83
C GLU A 105 -9.89 21.09 7.40
N SER A 106 -10.96 20.52 6.82
CA SER A 106 -11.49 19.22 7.24
C SER A 106 -10.48 18.10 7.03
N ASP A 107 -9.79 18.06 5.89
CA ASP A 107 -8.74 17.07 5.62
C ASP A 107 -7.59 17.19 6.63
N ALA A 108 -7.18 18.42 6.97
CA ALA A 108 -6.12 18.66 7.95
C ALA A 108 -6.53 18.23 9.37
N ILE A 109 -7.77 18.50 9.79
CA ILE A 109 -8.31 18.06 11.07
C ILE A 109 -8.41 16.53 11.13
N GLU A 110 -8.87 15.88 10.06
CA GLU A 110 -8.90 14.43 9.95
C GLU A 110 -7.49 13.82 10.05
N MET A 111 -6.48 14.42 9.42
CA MET A 111 -5.08 13.96 9.53
C MET A 111 -4.56 14.07 10.97
N LEU A 112 -4.84 15.16 11.69
CA LEU A 112 -4.50 15.29 13.11
C LEU A 112 -5.19 14.21 13.95
N SER A 113 -6.50 13.99 13.74
CA SER A 113 -7.26 12.95 14.42
C SER A 113 -6.70 11.54 14.14
N GLN A 114 -6.35 11.25 12.89
CA GLN A 114 -5.68 9.99 12.51
C GLN A 114 -4.37 9.79 13.27
N HIS A 115 -3.54 10.83 13.36
CA HIS A 115 -2.28 10.78 14.09
C HIS A 115 -2.46 10.48 15.57
N ILE A 116 -3.37 11.20 16.25
CA ILE A 116 -3.66 11.01 17.68
C ILE A 116 -4.06 9.57 17.98
N ILE A 117 -4.93 9.00 17.16
CA ILE A 117 -5.47 7.66 17.39
C ILE A 117 -4.44 6.57 17.05
N THR A 118 -3.67 6.75 15.99
CA THR A 118 -2.80 5.69 15.48
C THR A 118 -1.45 5.64 16.17
N LYS A 119 -0.94 6.78 16.64
CA LYS A 119 0.36 6.87 17.33
C LYS A 119 0.50 5.84 18.46
N PRO A 120 -0.40 5.80 19.47
CA PRO A 120 -0.24 4.86 20.58
C PRO A 120 -0.44 3.40 20.18
N VAL A 121 -1.24 3.15 19.14
CA VAL A 121 -1.41 1.80 18.57
C VAL A 121 -0.08 1.32 17.99
N PHE A 122 0.61 2.17 17.24
CA PHE A 122 1.91 1.83 16.67
C PHE A 122 2.99 1.71 17.72
N GLU A 123 2.99 2.55 18.75
CA GLU A 123 3.89 2.43 19.90
C GLU A 123 3.71 1.09 20.62
N ALA A 124 2.47 0.67 20.86
CA ALA A 124 2.17 -0.61 21.50
C ALA A 124 2.54 -1.85 20.66
N LEU A 125 2.38 -1.77 19.33
CA LEU A 125 2.69 -2.88 18.43
C LEU A 125 4.19 -3.01 18.12
N PHE A 126 4.94 -1.89 18.17
CA PHE A 126 6.31 -1.78 17.69
C PHE A 126 7.25 -1.13 18.72
N GLU A 127 7.13 -1.50 20.00
CA GLU A 127 7.95 -0.97 21.10
C GLU A 127 9.46 -1.00 20.80
N ASN A 128 9.94 -2.03 20.09
CA ASN A 128 11.36 -2.22 19.80
C ASN A 128 11.93 -1.23 18.77
N TYR A 129 11.11 -0.56 17.98
CA TYR A 129 11.58 0.28 16.86
C TYR A 129 11.38 1.78 17.08
N SER A 130 10.69 2.20 18.14
CA SER A 130 10.41 3.63 18.40
C SER A 130 9.95 4.40 17.16
N PHE A 131 9.08 3.76 16.36
CA PHE A 131 8.63 4.30 15.07
C PHE A 131 8.20 5.77 15.15
N VAL A 132 7.41 6.09 16.18
CA VAL A 132 6.88 7.45 16.38
C VAL A 132 7.99 8.47 16.56
N ASN A 133 9.06 8.09 17.27
CA ASN A 133 10.19 8.97 17.54
C ASN A 133 11.16 9.10 16.35
N ASN A 134 11.10 8.17 15.40
CA ASN A 134 12.00 8.12 14.24
C ASN A 134 11.33 8.55 12.92
N ASN A 135 9.99 8.51 12.84
CA ASN A 135 9.28 8.91 11.64
C ASN A 135 9.13 10.44 11.57
N PRO A 136 9.66 11.12 10.53
CA PRO A 136 9.67 12.59 10.46
C PRO A 136 8.27 13.22 10.36
N ILE A 137 7.31 12.52 9.77
CA ILE A 137 5.93 12.99 9.71
C ILE A 137 5.29 12.90 11.09
N SER A 138 5.48 11.78 11.79
CA SER A 138 4.98 11.61 13.15
C SER A 138 5.54 12.68 14.10
N GLN A 139 6.84 12.97 14.03
CA GLN A 139 7.47 14.04 14.80
C GLN A 139 6.88 15.43 14.51
N SER A 140 6.63 15.72 13.24
CA SER A 140 6.02 16.99 12.84
C SER A 140 4.57 17.12 13.31
N MET A 141 3.80 16.03 13.18
CA MET A 141 2.41 15.98 13.67
C MET A 141 2.37 16.15 15.20
N GLN A 142 3.28 15.51 15.93
CA GLN A 142 3.37 15.63 17.38
C GLN A 142 3.63 17.07 17.83
N LYS A 143 4.53 17.79 17.17
CA LYS A 143 4.79 19.22 17.45
C LYS A 143 3.54 20.08 17.28
N VAL A 144 2.74 19.82 16.25
CA VAL A 144 1.47 20.53 16.04
C VAL A 144 0.50 20.19 17.17
N MET A 145 0.45 18.92 17.59
CA MET A 145 -0.42 18.48 18.69
C MET A 145 -0.03 19.10 20.03
N GLU A 146 1.23 19.16 20.37
CA GLU A 146 1.73 19.80 21.61
C GLU A 146 1.26 21.27 21.73
N LEU A 147 1.18 21.97 20.61
CA LEU A 147 0.64 23.34 20.57
C LEU A 147 -0.89 23.42 20.74
N LEU A 148 -1.59 22.30 20.52
CA LEU A 148 -3.03 22.17 20.67
C LEU A 148 -3.41 21.52 22.02
N GLU A 149 -2.55 20.68 22.59
CA GLU A 149 -2.81 19.84 23.78
C GLU A 149 -2.85 20.62 25.10
N ASP A 150 -2.25 21.80 25.20
CA ASP A 150 -2.31 22.64 26.43
C ASP A 150 -3.76 22.91 26.94
N GLN A 151 -4.79 22.43 26.20
CA GLN A 151 -6.21 22.66 26.47
C GLN A 151 -7.07 21.37 26.51
N ILE A 152 -6.46 20.16 26.50
CA ILE A 152 -7.21 18.88 26.58
C ILE A 152 -7.50 18.54 28.06
N THR A 153 -8.75 18.10 28.32
CA THR A 153 -9.19 17.80 29.70
C THR A 153 -8.67 16.42 30.18
N GLU A 154 -8.40 16.29 31.49
CA GLU A 154 -7.95 15.02 32.10
C GLU A 154 -8.91 13.84 31.89
N GLU A 155 -10.19 14.10 31.73
CA GLU A 155 -11.24 13.07 31.59
C GLU A 155 -11.20 12.41 30.20
N GLU A 156 -10.90 13.19 29.17
CA GLU A 156 -10.71 12.73 27.78
C GLU A 156 -9.44 11.89 27.67
N ASN A 157 -8.35 12.29 28.33
CA ASN A 157 -7.11 11.52 28.40
C ASN A 157 -7.31 10.14 29.05
N LYS A 158 -8.10 10.00 30.11
CA LYS A 158 -8.37 8.72 30.79
C LYS A 158 -9.17 7.73 29.92
N GLN A 159 -10.05 8.19 29.05
CA GLN A 159 -10.77 7.31 28.11
C GLN A 159 -9.83 6.78 27.03
N MET A 160 -8.92 7.61 26.56
CA MET A 160 -7.89 7.22 25.61
C MET A 160 -6.90 6.21 26.20
N GLU A 161 -6.43 6.42 27.43
CA GLU A 161 -5.54 5.48 28.12
C GLU A 161 -6.14 4.08 28.22
N ARG A 162 -7.42 3.95 28.59
CA ARG A 162 -8.12 2.64 28.63
C ARG A 162 -8.18 1.97 27.27
N PHE A 163 -8.35 2.75 26.20
CA PHE A 163 -8.32 2.24 24.83
C PHE A 163 -6.92 1.75 24.49
N TYR A 164 -5.89 2.53 24.77
CA TYR A 164 -4.49 2.17 24.51
C TYR A 164 -4.03 0.95 25.30
N GLU A 165 -4.42 0.84 26.56
CA GLU A 165 -4.19 -0.37 27.38
C GLU A 165 -4.83 -1.61 26.75
N SER A 166 -6.04 -1.49 26.22
CA SER A 166 -6.72 -2.62 25.54
C SER A 166 -6.00 -3.06 24.27
N VAL A 167 -5.43 -2.13 23.51
CA VAL A 167 -4.62 -2.41 22.32
C VAL A 167 -3.27 -3.03 22.72
N ARG A 168 -2.60 -2.47 23.74
CA ARG A 168 -1.31 -2.96 24.25
C ARG A 168 -1.41 -4.39 24.75
N MET A 169 -2.38 -4.71 25.62
CA MET A 169 -2.60 -6.08 26.13
C MET A 169 -2.83 -7.13 25.04
N ARG A 170 -3.25 -6.71 23.83
CA ARG A 170 -3.46 -7.61 22.70
C ARG A 170 -2.26 -7.71 21.80
N ALA A 171 -1.55 -6.60 21.60
CA ALA A 171 -0.29 -6.57 20.89
C ALA A 171 0.76 -7.46 21.57
N GLU A 172 0.81 -7.46 22.91
CA GLU A 172 1.70 -8.29 23.72
C GLU A 172 1.51 -9.81 23.51
N LYS A 173 0.33 -10.24 23.06
CA LYS A 173 0.03 -11.66 22.77
C LYS A 173 0.44 -12.11 21.36
N ILE A 174 1.06 -11.22 20.59
CA ILE A 174 1.43 -11.49 19.20
C ILE A 174 2.95 -11.55 19.09
N ASP A 175 3.49 -12.76 19.14
CA ASP A 175 4.94 -12.99 19.21
C ASP A 175 5.64 -12.99 17.85
N ASN A 176 4.90 -12.97 16.73
CA ASN A 176 5.50 -13.07 15.40
C ASN A 176 5.16 -11.87 14.47
N ALA A 177 6.08 -11.57 13.56
CA ALA A 177 5.95 -10.47 12.60
C ALA A 177 4.71 -10.59 11.69
N GLU A 178 4.36 -11.83 11.29
CA GLU A 178 3.19 -12.10 10.43
C GLU A 178 1.87 -11.78 11.15
N GLY A 179 1.78 -12.11 12.45
CA GLY A 179 0.63 -11.76 13.28
C GLY A 179 0.48 -10.26 13.47
N LYS A 180 1.58 -9.54 13.72
CA LYS A 180 1.61 -8.08 13.82
C LYS A 180 1.17 -7.42 12.52
N GLN A 181 1.70 -7.86 11.38
CA GLN A 181 1.32 -7.39 10.05
C GLN A 181 -0.16 -7.62 9.76
N LYS A 182 -0.71 -8.77 10.16
CA LYS A 182 -2.13 -9.09 9.99
C LYS A 182 -3.02 -8.18 10.83
N VAL A 183 -2.63 -7.88 12.08
CA VAL A 183 -3.36 -6.92 12.93
C VAL A 183 -3.38 -5.54 12.28
N ILE A 184 -2.25 -5.08 11.73
CA ILE A 184 -2.16 -3.79 11.03
C ILE A 184 -3.11 -3.75 9.83
N ILE A 185 -3.13 -4.81 9.02
CA ILE A 185 -4.02 -4.89 7.84
C ILE A 185 -5.49 -4.88 8.27
N GLU A 186 -5.86 -5.63 9.31
CA GLU A 186 -7.23 -5.64 9.84
C GLU A 186 -7.62 -4.33 10.50
N LEU A 187 -6.70 -3.70 11.22
CA LEU A 187 -6.82 -2.36 11.78
C LEU A 187 -7.11 -1.35 10.67
N TYR A 188 -6.29 -1.36 9.61
CA TYR A 188 -6.47 -0.49 8.46
C TYR A 188 -7.81 -0.73 7.76
N ASP A 189 -8.12 -1.98 7.42
CA ASP A 189 -9.30 -2.32 6.62
C ASP A 189 -10.61 -2.05 7.38
N LYS A 190 -10.67 -2.37 8.67
CA LYS A 190 -11.89 -2.22 9.47
C LYS A 190 -12.01 -0.87 10.16
N PHE A 191 -10.94 -0.41 10.81
CA PHE A 191 -10.94 0.86 11.51
C PHE A 191 -11.06 2.03 10.54
N PHE A 192 -10.18 2.08 9.53
CA PHE A 192 -10.16 3.21 8.62
C PHE A 192 -11.45 3.35 7.81
N LYS A 193 -12.02 2.23 7.35
CA LYS A 193 -13.33 2.22 6.68
C LYS A 193 -14.48 2.66 7.57
N THR A 194 -14.38 2.43 8.88
CA THR A 194 -15.43 2.79 9.84
C THR A 194 -15.26 4.22 10.34
N ALA A 195 -14.05 4.61 10.70
CA ALA A 195 -13.76 5.92 11.27
C ALA A 195 -13.67 7.04 10.21
N PHE A 196 -13.16 6.71 9.02
CA PHE A 196 -12.94 7.69 7.94
C PHE A 196 -13.51 7.21 6.59
N PRO A 197 -14.82 6.87 6.51
CA PRO A 197 -15.42 6.28 5.31
C PRO A 197 -15.29 7.18 4.09
N LYS A 198 -15.39 8.49 4.25
CA LYS A 198 -15.24 9.46 3.17
C LYS A 198 -13.84 9.45 2.55
N VAL A 199 -12.81 9.27 3.35
CA VAL A 199 -11.42 9.20 2.87
C VAL A 199 -11.19 7.91 2.07
N VAL A 200 -11.70 6.79 2.58
CA VAL A 200 -11.62 5.49 1.88
C VAL A 200 -12.34 5.53 0.53
N GLU A 201 -13.54 6.10 0.49
CA GLU A 201 -14.33 6.25 -0.73
C GLU A 201 -13.67 7.21 -1.73
N LYS A 202 -13.20 8.36 -1.24
CA LYS A 202 -12.50 9.39 -2.02
C LYS A 202 -11.23 8.87 -2.71
N LEU A 203 -10.50 8.00 -2.06
CA LEU A 203 -9.18 7.56 -2.51
C LEU A 203 -9.19 6.20 -3.23
N GLY A 204 -10.33 5.51 -3.25
CA GLY A 204 -10.48 4.23 -3.96
C GLY A 204 -9.50 3.15 -3.47
N ILE A 205 -9.23 3.12 -2.17
CA ILE A 205 -8.23 2.24 -1.57
C ILE A 205 -8.63 0.78 -1.75
N VAL A 206 -7.83 0.04 -2.49
CA VAL A 206 -8.03 -1.39 -2.77
C VAL A 206 -6.75 -2.16 -2.48
N TYR A 207 -6.88 -3.20 -1.65
CA TYR A 207 -5.75 -4.10 -1.37
C TYR A 207 -5.39 -4.95 -2.59
N THR A 208 -4.13 -4.90 -3.01
CA THR A 208 -3.63 -5.68 -4.15
C THR A 208 -3.27 -7.09 -3.69
N PRO A 209 -3.83 -8.16 -4.31
CA PRO A 209 -3.45 -9.54 -4.00
C PRO A 209 -1.96 -9.76 -4.19
N VAL A 210 -1.35 -10.52 -3.27
CA VAL A 210 0.11 -10.77 -3.28
C VAL A 210 0.56 -11.50 -4.55
N GLU A 211 -0.27 -12.36 -5.11
CA GLU A 211 0.00 -13.07 -6.35
C GLU A 211 0.19 -12.13 -7.54
N VAL A 212 -0.60 -11.05 -7.59
CA VAL A 212 -0.48 -9.99 -8.60
C VAL A 212 0.82 -9.20 -8.41
N VAL A 213 1.15 -8.87 -7.15
CA VAL A 213 2.37 -8.13 -6.81
C VAL A 213 3.61 -8.94 -7.14
N ASP A 214 3.64 -10.21 -6.76
CA ASP A 214 4.77 -11.11 -7.03
C ASP A 214 4.99 -11.30 -8.54
N PHE A 215 3.91 -11.50 -9.29
CA PHE A 215 3.96 -11.58 -10.75
C PHE A 215 4.54 -10.31 -11.39
N ILE A 216 4.12 -9.13 -10.93
CA ILE A 216 4.64 -7.85 -11.44
C ILE A 216 6.13 -7.71 -11.12
N ASN A 217 6.55 -7.94 -9.87
CA ASN A 217 7.94 -7.81 -9.45
C ASN A 217 8.86 -8.77 -10.23
N SER A 218 8.45 -10.03 -10.38
CA SER A 218 9.21 -11.05 -11.14
C SER A 218 9.25 -10.73 -12.64
N SER A 219 8.14 -10.22 -13.19
CA SER A 219 8.08 -9.81 -14.60
C SER A 219 8.99 -8.62 -14.90
N VAL A 220 9.07 -7.66 -13.98
CA VAL A 220 9.95 -6.49 -14.13
C VAL A 220 11.41 -6.90 -14.10
N ASP A 221 11.81 -7.80 -13.18
CA ASP A 221 13.18 -8.31 -13.15
C ASP A 221 13.55 -9.05 -14.44
N TYR A 222 12.67 -9.92 -14.92
CA TYR A 222 12.85 -10.61 -16.21
C TYR A 222 13.02 -9.64 -17.39
N ILE A 223 12.18 -8.59 -17.46
CA ILE A 223 12.28 -7.57 -18.52
C ILE A 223 13.57 -6.79 -18.43
N LEU A 224 13.99 -6.41 -17.22
CA LEU A 224 15.26 -5.71 -17.03
C LEU A 224 16.43 -6.53 -17.55
N GLN A 225 16.44 -7.83 -17.26
CA GLN A 225 17.49 -8.72 -17.75
C GLN A 225 17.44 -8.84 -19.28
N LYS A 226 16.26 -9.07 -19.84
CA LYS A 226 16.05 -9.29 -21.26
C LYS A 226 16.32 -8.05 -22.12
N GLU A 227 15.81 -6.89 -21.71
CA GLU A 227 15.79 -5.67 -22.54
C GLU A 227 16.98 -4.74 -22.23
N PHE A 228 17.53 -4.79 -21.01
CA PHE A 228 18.56 -3.85 -20.54
C PHE A 228 19.84 -4.54 -20.03
N GLY A 229 19.87 -5.88 -19.94
CA GLY A 229 20.99 -6.61 -19.36
C GLY A 229 21.26 -6.27 -17.90
N ARG A 230 20.21 -5.89 -17.15
CA ARG A 230 20.27 -5.42 -15.75
C ARG A 230 19.32 -6.24 -14.87
N THR A 231 19.53 -6.18 -13.57
CA THR A 231 18.68 -6.80 -12.57
C THR A 231 18.14 -5.76 -11.58
N LEU A 232 17.14 -6.14 -10.78
CA LEU A 232 16.65 -5.28 -9.68
C LEU A 232 17.71 -5.07 -8.60
N SER A 233 18.74 -5.91 -8.52
CA SER A 233 19.87 -5.78 -7.58
C SER A 233 20.92 -4.75 -8.01
N ASP A 234 20.97 -4.42 -9.29
CA ASP A 234 22.05 -3.58 -9.85
C ASP A 234 22.02 -2.16 -9.31
N GLU A 235 23.20 -1.57 -9.17
CA GLU A 235 23.37 -0.18 -8.77
C GLU A 235 22.76 0.78 -9.80
N ASN A 236 22.17 1.88 -9.33
CA ASN A 236 21.47 2.88 -10.15
C ASN A 236 20.23 2.37 -10.88
N VAL A 237 19.68 1.22 -10.48
CA VAL A 237 18.33 0.79 -10.86
C VAL A 237 17.35 1.26 -9.78
N HIS A 238 16.92 2.51 -9.87
CA HIS A 238 15.97 3.11 -8.93
C HIS A 238 14.55 2.63 -9.21
N ILE A 239 13.87 2.21 -8.14
CA ILE A 239 12.51 1.64 -8.15
C ILE A 239 11.58 2.59 -7.40
N LEU A 240 10.43 2.90 -7.98
CA LEU A 240 9.42 3.77 -7.36
C LEU A 240 8.06 3.10 -7.37
N ASP A 241 7.44 3.01 -6.21
CA ASP A 241 5.99 2.79 -6.07
C ASP A 241 5.32 4.15 -5.78
N PRO A 242 4.67 4.77 -6.79
CA PRO A 242 4.10 6.11 -6.63
C PRO A 242 2.72 6.12 -5.95
N PHE A 243 2.16 4.95 -5.64
CA PHE A 243 0.84 4.76 -5.04
C PHE A 243 0.90 3.63 -4.00
N THR A 244 1.78 3.81 -3.02
CA THR A 244 2.32 2.77 -2.15
C THR A 244 1.25 2.06 -1.31
N GLY A 245 0.17 2.75 -0.91
CA GLY A 245 -0.83 2.20 -0.02
C GLY A 245 -0.20 1.72 1.29
N THR A 246 -0.35 0.44 1.59
CA THR A 246 0.24 -0.20 2.79
C THR A 246 1.65 -0.76 2.58
N GLY A 247 2.29 -0.47 1.45
CA GLY A 247 3.66 -0.88 1.16
C GLY A 247 3.81 -2.28 0.55
N THR A 248 2.72 -2.90 0.07
CA THR A 248 2.72 -4.31 -0.35
C THR A 248 3.71 -4.59 -1.50
N PHE A 249 3.82 -3.72 -2.50
CA PHE A 249 4.77 -3.92 -3.61
C PHE A 249 6.21 -3.96 -3.12
N ILE A 250 6.59 -3.02 -2.26
CA ILE A 250 7.97 -2.92 -1.75
C ILE A 250 8.26 -4.05 -0.76
N THR A 251 7.36 -4.37 0.17
CA THR A 251 7.57 -5.47 1.12
C THR A 251 7.73 -6.81 0.39
N ARG A 252 6.88 -7.08 -0.60
CA ARG A 252 7.01 -8.29 -1.42
C ARG A 252 8.28 -8.29 -2.25
N LEU A 253 8.70 -7.14 -2.79
CA LEU A 253 9.96 -7.01 -3.51
C LEU A 253 11.16 -7.35 -2.62
N LEU A 254 11.21 -6.82 -1.40
CA LEU A 254 12.27 -7.13 -0.44
C LEU A 254 12.30 -8.63 -0.07
N GLN A 255 11.14 -9.27 0.09
CA GLN A 255 11.00 -10.69 0.45
C GLN A 255 11.25 -11.66 -0.71
N SER A 256 11.18 -11.19 -1.95
CA SER A 256 11.17 -12.05 -3.15
C SER A 256 12.51 -12.75 -3.45
N GLY A 257 13.62 -12.25 -2.89
CA GLY A 257 14.97 -12.69 -3.28
C GLY A 257 15.47 -12.13 -4.63
N LEU A 258 14.66 -11.31 -5.32
CA LEU A 258 15.08 -10.62 -6.56
C LEU A 258 16.15 -9.55 -6.30
N ILE A 259 16.20 -9.03 -5.08
CA ILE A 259 17.28 -8.17 -4.59
C ILE A 259 18.26 -9.04 -3.80
N SER A 260 19.51 -9.09 -4.23
CA SER A 260 20.54 -9.88 -3.54
C SER A 260 20.81 -9.34 -2.13
N PRO A 261 21.25 -10.18 -1.17
CA PRO A 261 21.56 -9.74 0.20
C PRO A 261 22.60 -8.60 0.24
N GLU A 262 23.56 -8.60 -0.68
CA GLU A 262 24.62 -7.58 -0.78
C GLU A 262 24.06 -6.22 -1.24
N ALA A 263 23.07 -6.25 -2.14
CA ALA A 263 22.41 -5.05 -2.66
C ALA A 263 21.34 -4.49 -1.73
N LEU A 264 20.79 -5.32 -0.82
CA LEU A 264 19.60 -5.03 -0.02
C LEU A 264 19.72 -3.68 0.73
N GLU A 265 20.84 -3.42 1.41
CA GLU A 265 21.02 -2.18 2.16
C GLU A 265 21.06 -0.95 1.26
N ARG A 266 21.78 -1.02 0.14
CA ARG A 266 21.83 0.08 -0.83
C ARG A 266 20.46 0.36 -1.44
N LYS A 267 19.74 -0.70 -1.83
CA LYS A 267 18.36 -0.58 -2.34
C LYS A 267 17.44 0.08 -1.34
N TYR A 268 17.41 -0.44 -0.11
CA TYR A 268 16.57 0.08 0.96
C TYR A 268 16.87 1.56 1.29
N THR A 269 18.16 1.92 1.36
CA THR A 269 18.55 3.27 1.82
C THR A 269 18.59 4.33 0.73
N ARG A 270 18.69 3.95 -0.57
CA ARG A 270 18.98 4.91 -1.64
C ARG A 270 18.16 4.74 -2.91
N GLU A 271 17.75 3.51 -3.27
CA GLU A 271 17.27 3.21 -4.62
C GLU A 271 15.82 2.70 -4.68
N ILE A 272 15.17 2.47 -3.53
CA ILE A 272 13.74 2.21 -3.44
C ILE A 272 13.04 3.46 -2.95
N HIS A 273 12.00 3.86 -3.67
CA HIS A 273 11.21 5.06 -3.42
C HIS A 273 9.73 4.72 -3.33
N ALA A 274 9.00 5.50 -2.55
CA ALA A 274 7.58 5.33 -2.30
C ALA A 274 6.87 6.67 -2.14
N ASN A 275 5.65 6.80 -2.64
CA ASN A 275 4.79 7.95 -2.40
C ASN A 275 3.45 7.48 -1.87
N GLU A 276 2.96 8.17 -0.84
CA GLU A 276 1.63 7.95 -0.30
C GLU A 276 1.01 9.29 0.13
N ILE A 277 -0.25 9.50 -0.23
CA ILE A 277 -0.97 10.74 0.08
C ILE A 277 -1.75 10.64 1.39
N VAL A 278 -2.15 9.41 1.79
CA VAL A 278 -2.94 9.16 3.00
C VAL A 278 -2.01 8.93 4.18
N LEU A 279 -2.14 9.76 5.21
CA LEU A 279 -1.26 9.70 6.39
C LEU A 279 -1.21 8.31 7.04
N LEU A 280 -2.36 7.69 7.25
CA LEU A 280 -2.40 6.36 7.88
C LEU A 280 -1.76 5.29 7.01
N ALA A 281 -2.02 5.29 5.70
CA ALA A 281 -1.38 4.37 4.78
C ALA A 281 0.14 4.58 4.73
N TYR A 282 0.60 5.83 4.73
CA TYR A 282 2.01 6.20 4.83
C TYR A 282 2.67 5.60 6.10
N TYR A 283 2.02 5.71 7.27
CA TYR A 283 2.54 5.12 8.49
C TYR A 283 2.64 3.60 8.40
N ILE A 284 1.58 2.95 7.91
CA ILE A 284 1.54 1.50 7.74
C ILE A 284 2.61 1.03 6.74
N ALA A 285 2.74 1.71 5.62
CA ALA A 285 3.77 1.40 4.63
C ALA A 285 5.17 1.53 5.21
N SER A 286 5.45 2.63 5.92
CA SER A 286 6.75 2.84 6.59
C SER A 286 7.08 1.68 7.52
N ILE A 287 6.15 1.32 8.41
CA ILE A 287 6.33 0.23 9.39
C ILE A 287 6.51 -1.12 8.69
N ASN A 288 5.68 -1.45 7.70
CA ASN A 288 5.75 -2.73 7.00
C ASN A 288 7.09 -2.89 6.26
N ILE A 289 7.53 -1.84 5.58
CA ILE A 289 8.80 -1.83 4.83
C ILE A 289 9.99 -1.93 5.80
N GLU A 290 9.98 -1.17 6.89
CA GLU A 290 11.03 -1.17 7.91
C GLU A 290 11.14 -2.53 8.61
N ASN A 291 10.02 -3.10 9.05
CA ASN A 291 10.00 -4.44 9.65
C ASN A 291 10.52 -5.50 8.69
N THR A 292 10.04 -5.48 7.43
CA THR A 292 10.50 -6.43 6.42
C THR A 292 12.00 -6.33 6.19
N TYR A 293 12.55 -5.13 6.12
CA TYR A 293 13.99 -4.93 5.97
C TYR A 293 14.77 -5.46 7.19
N HIS A 294 14.33 -5.16 8.41
CA HIS A 294 15.00 -5.59 9.63
C HIS A 294 14.88 -7.10 9.90
N ASP A 295 13.79 -7.73 9.45
CA ASP A 295 13.67 -9.19 9.47
C ASP A 295 14.69 -9.86 8.53
N LEU A 296 14.94 -9.26 7.36
CA LEU A 296 15.90 -9.77 6.37
C LEU A 296 17.35 -9.41 6.73
N LYS A 297 17.58 -8.28 7.38
CA LYS A 297 18.90 -7.79 7.78
C LYS A 297 18.87 -7.28 9.22
N PRO A 298 18.96 -8.18 10.22
CA PRO A 298 19.02 -7.79 11.61
C PRO A 298 20.20 -6.86 11.92
N GLY A 299 20.00 -5.88 12.81
CA GLY A 299 21.03 -4.92 13.20
C GLY A 299 20.42 -3.69 13.88
N ASN A 300 21.17 -2.59 13.89
CA ASN A 300 20.67 -1.32 14.41
C ASN A 300 19.49 -0.82 13.58
N TYR A 301 18.48 -0.26 14.26
CA TYR A 301 17.34 0.32 13.58
C TYR A 301 17.74 1.38 12.55
N ARG A 302 17.13 1.32 11.39
CA ARG A 302 17.29 2.29 10.30
C ARG A 302 15.94 2.55 9.66
N SER A 303 15.51 3.81 9.67
CA SER A 303 14.26 4.24 9.04
C SER A 303 14.31 4.07 7.52
N PHE A 304 13.13 3.90 6.91
CA PHE A 304 12.99 3.90 5.45
C PHE A 304 12.86 5.33 4.92
N ASP A 305 13.97 5.91 4.47
CA ASP A 305 13.99 7.29 3.98
C ASP A 305 13.46 7.46 2.55
N GLY A 306 13.16 6.35 1.87
CA GLY A 306 12.62 6.34 0.51
C GLY A 306 11.15 6.75 0.41
N ILE A 307 10.39 6.75 1.52
CA ILE A 307 8.96 7.08 1.50
C ILE A 307 8.69 8.56 1.73
N CYS A 308 7.81 9.13 0.91
CA CYS A 308 7.35 10.52 0.99
C CYS A 308 5.84 10.57 1.24
N LEU A 309 5.41 11.42 2.18
CA LEU A 309 4.01 11.82 2.29
C LEU A 309 3.75 12.92 1.26
N THR A 310 3.13 12.58 0.13
CA THR A 310 2.97 13.51 -0.99
C THR A 310 1.90 13.03 -1.98
N ASP A 311 1.34 13.96 -2.74
CA ASP A 311 0.55 13.65 -3.92
C ASP A 311 1.47 13.45 -5.12
N THR A 312 1.50 12.25 -5.66
CA THR A 312 2.32 11.89 -6.82
C THR A 312 2.04 12.76 -8.03
N PHE A 313 0.77 13.04 -8.33
CA PHE A 313 0.43 13.85 -9.50
C PHE A 313 0.87 15.31 -9.33
N GLN A 314 0.78 15.84 -8.12
CA GLN A 314 1.23 17.19 -7.80
C GLN A 314 2.74 17.37 -8.00
N LEU A 315 3.53 16.30 -7.80
CA LEU A 315 4.97 16.35 -8.07
C LEU A 315 5.32 16.67 -9.53
N GLY A 316 4.41 16.40 -10.46
CA GLY A 316 4.54 16.74 -11.88
C GLY A 316 4.12 18.17 -12.22
N GLU A 317 3.35 18.84 -11.33
CA GLU A 317 2.85 20.20 -11.55
C GLU A 317 3.84 21.29 -11.12
N ASP A 318 4.77 20.95 -10.22
CA ASP A 318 5.72 21.92 -9.69
C ASP A 318 6.86 22.17 -10.69
N GLN A 319 6.98 23.38 -11.19
CA GLN A 319 8.12 23.82 -11.99
C GLN A 319 9.35 24.08 -11.09
N GLU A 320 10.56 23.87 -11.62
CA GLU A 320 11.82 24.02 -10.87
C GLU A 320 12.04 25.45 -10.32
N GLU A 321 11.40 26.45 -10.90
CA GLU A 321 11.54 27.88 -10.52
C GLU A 321 10.86 28.25 -9.19
N ASP A 322 9.94 27.43 -8.67
CA ASP A 322 9.25 27.70 -7.40
C ASP A 322 10.08 27.36 -6.14
N ASN A 323 11.36 27.01 -6.29
CA ASN A 323 12.19 26.55 -5.18
C ASN A 323 12.53 27.63 -4.13
N GLU A 324 12.60 28.91 -4.52
CA GLU A 324 12.95 30.01 -3.60
C GLU A 324 11.76 30.44 -2.71
N SER A 325 10.53 30.35 -3.22
CA SER A 325 9.32 30.70 -2.43
C SER A 325 8.96 29.64 -1.37
N ARG A 326 9.65 28.48 -1.39
CA ARG A 326 9.42 27.35 -0.48
C ARG A 326 10.31 27.33 0.76
N GLU A 327 11.22 28.28 0.92
CA GLU A 327 12.09 28.33 2.11
C GLU A 327 11.32 28.47 3.43
N GLY A 328 10.18 29.16 3.45
CA GLY A 328 9.27 29.23 4.61
C GLY A 328 8.47 27.94 4.91
N PHE A 329 8.65 26.87 4.12
CA PHE A 329 7.88 25.61 4.15
C PHE A 329 8.61 24.42 4.76
N ALA A 330 9.93 24.48 4.82
CA ALA A 330 10.74 23.52 5.56
C ALA A 330 10.34 23.44 7.04
N GLU A 331 9.49 24.35 7.53
CA GLU A 331 9.17 24.46 8.94
C GLU A 331 8.25 23.34 9.46
N VAL A 332 7.22 22.91 8.70
CA VAL A 332 6.26 21.91 9.18
C VAL A 332 6.75 20.47 8.90
N PHE A 333 7.21 20.20 7.69
CA PHE A 333 7.70 18.87 7.28
C PHE A 333 9.09 18.91 6.65
N PRO A 334 10.14 19.36 7.36
CA PRO A 334 11.44 19.65 6.77
C PRO A 334 12.12 18.42 6.17
N GLN A 335 12.02 17.28 6.84
CA GLN A 335 12.64 16.05 6.36
C GLN A 335 11.86 15.42 5.20
N ASN A 336 10.53 15.48 5.22
CA ASN A 336 9.72 15.01 4.09
C ASN A 336 10.02 15.83 2.84
N SER A 337 10.13 17.14 2.96
CA SER A 337 10.49 18.03 1.84
C SER A 337 11.88 17.71 1.27
N LYS A 338 12.85 17.35 2.13
CA LYS A 338 14.16 16.85 1.69
C LYS A 338 14.05 15.55 0.90
N ARG A 339 13.25 14.58 1.41
CA ARG A 339 13.02 13.28 0.75
C ARG A 339 12.38 13.47 -0.62
N VAL A 340 11.36 14.32 -0.73
CA VAL A 340 10.70 14.66 -1.99
C VAL A 340 11.70 15.27 -2.99
N LYS A 341 12.53 16.23 -2.55
CA LYS A 341 13.55 16.84 -3.42
C LYS A 341 14.59 15.80 -3.89
N ALA A 342 15.02 14.89 -3.03
CA ALA A 342 15.95 13.82 -3.39
C ALA A 342 15.32 12.84 -4.39
N GLN A 343 14.07 12.42 -4.14
CA GLN A 343 13.34 11.52 -5.02
C GLN A 343 13.11 12.13 -6.42
N ARG A 344 12.80 13.41 -6.52
CA ARG A 344 12.66 14.11 -7.82
C ARG A 344 13.92 14.01 -8.68
N LYS A 345 15.10 14.09 -8.06
CA LYS A 345 16.40 14.02 -8.75
C LYS A 345 16.84 12.60 -9.05
N ALA A 346 16.24 11.58 -8.41
CA ALA A 346 16.62 10.20 -8.60
C ALA A 346 16.33 9.72 -10.03
N PRO A 347 17.24 8.98 -10.68
CA PRO A 347 17.06 8.46 -12.04
C PRO A 347 16.15 7.22 -11.99
N ILE A 348 14.84 7.44 -11.89
CA ILE A 348 13.86 6.35 -11.75
C ILE A 348 13.81 5.51 -13.04
N ARG A 349 14.13 4.25 -12.91
CA ARG A 349 14.11 3.29 -14.01
C ARG A 349 12.91 2.34 -13.96
N ILE A 350 12.40 2.08 -12.77
CA ILE A 350 11.30 1.15 -12.54
C ILE A 350 10.19 1.88 -11.80
N ILE A 351 8.98 1.80 -12.33
CA ILE A 351 7.76 2.30 -11.67
C ILE A 351 6.78 1.14 -11.60
N ILE A 352 6.45 0.72 -10.38
CA ILE A 352 5.52 -0.37 -10.09
C ILE A 352 4.38 0.14 -9.21
N GLY A 353 3.20 -0.49 -9.26
CA GLY A 353 2.14 -0.11 -8.34
C GLY A 353 0.73 -0.45 -8.81
N ASN A 354 -0.22 -0.05 -7.98
CA ASN A 354 -1.66 -0.10 -8.25
C ASN A 354 -2.22 1.33 -8.16
N PRO A 355 -2.21 2.10 -9.26
CA PRO A 355 -2.73 3.46 -9.27
C PRO A 355 -4.21 3.53 -8.87
N PRO A 356 -4.67 4.64 -8.26
CA PRO A 356 -6.08 4.84 -8.03
C PRO A 356 -6.84 4.88 -9.37
N TYR A 357 -8.03 4.29 -9.38
CA TYR A 357 -8.94 4.42 -10.51
C TYR A 357 -10.31 4.82 -10.00
N SER A 358 -10.66 6.07 -10.29
CA SER A 358 -11.98 6.60 -10.02
C SER A 358 -12.85 6.37 -11.25
N VAL A 359 -13.90 5.59 -11.11
CA VAL A 359 -14.90 5.48 -12.15
C VAL A 359 -16.08 6.36 -11.75
N GLY A 360 -16.09 7.58 -12.29
CA GLY A 360 -17.27 8.43 -12.38
C GLY A 360 -18.28 8.33 -11.21
N GLN A 361 -17.86 8.63 -9.99
CA GLN A 361 -18.81 8.81 -8.90
C GLN A 361 -19.56 10.12 -9.12
N LYS A 362 -20.88 10.01 -9.14
CA LYS A 362 -21.82 11.10 -9.40
C LYS A 362 -22.37 11.66 -8.09
N ASP A 363 -21.56 12.04 -7.13
CA ASP A 363 -22.06 12.73 -5.95
C ASP A 363 -21.55 14.16 -5.90
N GLY A 364 -22.48 15.09 -5.73
CA GLY A 364 -22.26 16.53 -5.84
C GLY A 364 -21.40 17.17 -4.74
N ASN A 365 -20.73 16.34 -3.89
CA ASN A 365 -19.73 16.74 -2.92
C ASN A 365 -18.30 16.37 -3.34
N ASP A 366 -18.10 15.91 -4.57
CA ASP A 366 -16.85 15.33 -5.08
C ASP A 366 -15.79 16.36 -5.52
N ASN A 367 -15.59 17.42 -4.78
CA ASN A 367 -14.55 18.41 -5.13
C ASN A 367 -13.12 17.83 -5.13
N ALA A 368 -12.89 16.64 -4.59
CA ALA A 368 -11.56 16.03 -4.52
C ALA A 368 -11.28 14.98 -5.59
N GLN A 369 -12.29 14.35 -6.19
CA GLN A 369 -12.11 13.38 -7.28
C GLN A 369 -11.78 14.05 -8.62
N ASN A 370 -12.08 15.33 -8.76
CA ASN A 370 -11.81 16.15 -9.95
C ASN A 370 -10.67 17.13 -9.73
N GLN A 371 -9.67 16.76 -8.91
CA GLN A 371 -8.51 17.61 -8.80
C GLN A 371 -7.88 17.82 -10.17
N HIS A 372 -7.69 19.09 -10.50
CA HIS A 372 -7.13 19.53 -11.78
C HIS A 372 -5.62 19.64 -11.65
N TYR A 373 -4.91 18.84 -12.44
CA TYR A 373 -3.46 18.89 -12.59
C TYR A 373 -3.17 19.47 -13.96
N ALA A 374 -2.93 20.77 -14.01
CA ALA A 374 -2.92 21.53 -15.26
C ALA A 374 -1.85 21.05 -16.25
N LEU A 375 -0.63 20.82 -15.79
CA LEU A 375 0.47 20.34 -16.64
C LEU A 375 0.26 18.90 -17.08
N LEU A 376 -0.10 18.01 -16.16
CA LEU A 376 -0.36 16.60 -16.45
C LEU A 376 -1.53 16.44 -17.42
N GLU A 377 -2.63 17.17 -17.20
CA GLU A 377 -3.78 17.14 -18.09
C GLU A 377 -3.47 17.73 -19.47
N SER A 378 -2.67 18.81 -19.53
CA SER A 378 -2.15 19.32 -20.80
C SER A 378 -1.29 18.30 -21.52
N ARG A 379 -0.49 17.49 -20.80
CA ARG A 379 0.26 16.38 -21.40
C ARG A 379 -0.65 15.31 -21.96
N ILE A 380 -1.73 14.93 -21.24
CA ILE A 380 -2.74 14.00 -21.72
C ILE A 380 -3.44 14.55 -22.97
N ASP A 381 -3.80 15.84 -22.97
CA ASP A 381 -4.45 16.48 -24.12
C ASP A 381 -3.55 16.47 -25.36
N LYS A 382 -2.24 16.70 -25.21
CA LYS A 382 -1.24 16.70 -26.28
C LYS A 382 -0.84 15.30 -26.77
N THR A 383 -1.15 14.26 -26.02
CA THR A 383 -0.82 12.85 -26.34
C THR A 383 -2.10 12.02 -26.57
N TYR A 384 -2.68 11.48 -25.51
CA TYR A 384 -3.82 10.56 -25.60
C TYR A 384 -5.05 11.18 -26.28
N ALA A 385 -5.43 12.40 -25.89
CA ALA A 385 -6.59 13.04 -26.46
C ALA A 385 -6.36 13.51 -27.92
N LYS A 386 -5.14 13.87 -28.29
CA LYS A 386 -4.78 14.23 -29.66
C LYS A 386 -4.93 13.03 -30.61
N GLU A 387 -4.53 11.83 -30.18
CA GLU A 387 -4.58 10.60 -30.97
C GLU A 387 -5.97 9.96 -30.95
N SER A 388 -6.89 10.41 -30.10
CA SER A 388 -8.22 9.83 -29.98
C SER A 388 -9.19 10.36 -31.01
N ASN A 389 -9.92 9.43 -31.67
CA ASN A 389 -11.01 9.73 -32.56
C ASN A 389 -12.35 10.01 -31.85
N VAL A 390 -12.43 9.81 -30.53
CA VAL A 390 -13.65 9.95 -29.74
C VAL A 390 -13.92 11.41 -29.40
N LYS A 391 -15.20 11.84 -29.53
CA LYS A 391 -15.60 13.23 -29.20
C LYS A 391 -15.54 13.54 -27.70
N LEU A 392 -15.91 12.57 -26.84
CA LEU A 392 -15.93 12.74 -25.38
C LEU A 392 -14.60 12.27 -24.77
N LYS A 393 -13.70 13.19 -24.53
CA LYS A 393 -12.34 12.94 -24.04
C LYS A 393 -12.20 12.99 -22.51
N LYS A 394 -13.29 13.24 -21.76
CA LYS A 394 -13.25 13.35 -20.27
C LYS A 394 -12.74 12.08 -19.60
N SER A 395 -13.06 10.90 -20.12
CA SER A 395 -12.60 9.62 -19.59
C SER A 395 -11.08 9.41 -19.66
N LEU A 396 -10.37 10.11 -20.55
CA LEU A 396 -8.91 10.08 -20.62
C LEU A 396 -8.24 10.83 -19.44
N LYS A 397 -9.01 11.56 -18.63
CA LYS A 397 -8.56 12.24 -17.41
C LYS A 397 -8.83 11.42 -16.14
N ASP A 398 -9.24 10.15 -16.26
CA ASP A 398 -9.32 9.21 -15.14
C ASP A 398 -7.93 9.00 -14.51
N SER A 399 -7.89 8.79 -13.19
CA SER A 399 -6.65 8.72 -12.41
C SER A 399 -5.64 7.72 -12.94
N TYR A 400 -6.08 6.55 -13.46
CA TYR A 400 -5.15 5.57 -14.00
C TYR A 400 -4.49 6.02 -15.33
N PHE A 401 -5.17 6.78 -16.18
CA PHE A 401 -4.55 7.39 -17.35
C PHE A 401 -3.55 8.50 -16.97
N LYS A 402 -3.91 9.29 -15.93
CA LYS A 402 -2.98 10.25 -15.31
C LYS A 402 -1.74 9.54 -14.79
N ALA A 403 -1.90 8.38 -14.14
CA ALA A 403 -0.79 7.60 -13.61
C ALA A 403 0.16 7.11 -14.71
N PHE A 404 -0.37 6.56 -15.82
CA PHE A 404 0.45 6.16 -16.96
C PHE A 404 1.19 7.36 -17.58
N ARG A 405 0.51 8.51 -17.74
CA ARG A 405 1.17 9.70 -18.30
C ARG A 405 2.26 10.23 -17.39
N TRP A 406 1.95 10.38 -16.12
CA TRP A 406 2.92 10.81 -15.11
C TRP A 406 4.14 9.87 -15.06
N ALA A 407 3.90 8.57 -14.98
CA ALA A 407 4.96 7.57 -14.95
C ALA A 407 5.84 7.61 -16.19
N SER A 408 5.23 7.75 -17.38
CA SER A 408 5.96 7.85 -18.65
C SER A 408 6.85 9.10 -18.72
N ASP A 409 6.37 10.23 -18.20
CA ASP A 409 7.13 11.47 -18.13
C ASP A 409 8.22 11.43 -17.03
N ARG A 410 8.04 10.58 -15.99
CA ARG A 410 8.95 10.44 -14.84
C ARG A 410 10.11 9.46 -15.06
N LEU A 411 9.97 8.52 -15.98
CA LEU A 411 11.06 7.58 -16.29
C LEU A 411 12.34 8.31 -16.70
N ASP A 412 13.48 7.70 -16.35
CA ASP A 412 14.80 8.19 -16.78
C ASP A 412 14.85 8.34 -18.30
N LYS A 413 15.10 9.57 -18.75
CA LYS A 413 15.06 9.92 -20.18
C LYS A 413 16.26 9.38 -20.94
N THR A 414 17.37 9.17 -20.25
CA THR A 414 18.64 8.73 -20.86
C THR A 414 18.69 7.22 -21.01
N ASN A 415 18.32 6.51 -19.95
CA ASN A 415 18.46 5.06 -19.87
C ASN A 415 17.14 4.30 -20.11
N GLY A 416 16.02 5.01 -20.19
CA GLY A 416 14.72 4.40 -20.28
C GLY A 416 14.33 3.62 -19.01
N GLY A 417 13.39 2.68 -19.14
CA GLY A 417 12.95 1.88 -18.00
C GLY A 417 11.65 1.14 -18.22
N VAL A 418 11.05 0.71 -17.14
CA VAL A 418 9.84 -0.12 -17.12
C VAL A 418 8.77 0.48 -16.22
N ILE A 419 7.54 0.55 -16.72
CA ILE A 419 6.33 0.86 -15.94
C ILE A 419 5.52 -0.41 -15.84
N ALA A 420 5.16 -0.86 -14.64
CA ALA A 420 4.35 -2.06 -14.45
C ALA A 420 3.23 -1.77 -13.45
N PHE A 421 2.02 -1.62 -13.96
CA PHE A 421 0.84 -1.30 -13.18
C PHE A 421 -0.23 -2.38 -13.30
N VAL A 422 -0.95 -2.61 -12.19
CA VAL A 422 -2.26 -3.25 -12.23
C VAL A 422 -3.34 -2.16 -12.18
N THR A 423 -4.22 -2.13 -13.17
CA THR A 423 -5.20 -1.03 -13.32
C THR A 423 -6.56 -1.53 -13.79
N ASN A 424 -7.50 -0.59 -13.91
CA ASN A 424 -8.71 -0.78 -14.67
C ASN A 424 -8.36 -1.19 -16.13
N GLY A 425 -8.80 -2.38 -16.55
CA GLY A 425 -8.54 -2.94 -17.88
C GLY A 425 -9.49 -2.44 -18.98
N ALA A 426 -10.47 -1.59 -18.66
CA ALA A 426 -11.44 -1.11 -19.66
C ALA A 426 -10.81 -0.36 -20.83
N TRP A 427 -9.59 0.14 -20.69
CA TRP A 427 -8.86 0.81 -21.77
C TRP A 427 -8.52 -0.14 -22.93
N ILE A 428 -8.49 -1.46 -22.70
CA ILE A 428 -8.13 -2.48 -23.72
C ILE A 428 -9.15 -2.43 -24.86
N ASP A 429 -10.44 -2.46 -24.55
CA ASP A 429 -11.52 -2.61 -25.53
C ASP A 429 -12.37 -1.35 -25.74
N SER A 430 -12.32 -0.40 -24.77
CA SER A 430 -13.18 0.78 -24.87
C SER A 430 -12.75 1.73 -26.00
N ASN A 431 -13.75 2.33 -26.64
CA ASN A 431 -13.50 3.41 -27.59
C ASN A 431 -12.78 4.60 -26.95
N ALA A 432 -13.01 4.85 -25.66
CA ALA A 432 -12.36 5.93 -24.93
C ALA A 432 -10.84 5.72 -24.78
N GLY A 433 -10.38 4.47 -24.81
CA GLY A 433 -8.96 4.11 -24.70
C GLY A 433 -8.18 4.16 -26.02
N ASP A 434 -8.82 4.48 -27.16
CA ASP A 434 -8.16 4.41 -28.49
C ASP A 434 -6.93 5.32 -28.59
N GLY A 435 -7.03 6.54 -28.12
CA GLY A 435 -5.92 7.50 -28.13
C GLY A 435 -4.79 7.11 -27.18
N PHE A 436 -5.12 6.53 -26.02
CA PHE A 436 -4.12 5.97 -25.12
C PHE A 436 -3.35 4.83 -25.79
N ARG A 437 -4.04 3.83 -26.36
CA ARG A 437 -3.41 2.71 -27.07
C ARG A 437 -2.47 3.17 -28.17
N LYS A 438 -2.91 4.11 -29.04
CA LYS A 438 -2.08 4.69 -30.11
C LYS A 438 -0.87 5.44 -29.58
N SER A 439 -1.01 6.14 -28.46
CA SER A 439 0.08 6.90 -27.87
C SER A 439 1.14 5.99 -27.26
N ILE A 440 0.74 4.96 -26.50
CA ILE A 440 1.71 4.03 -25.89
C ILE A 440 2.40 3.17 -26.97
N GLU A 441 1.71 2.79 -28.06
CA GLU A 441 2.32 2.10 -29.20
C GLU A 441 3.46 2.90 -29.85
N LYS A 442 3.36 4.23 -29.85
CA LYS A 442 4.38 5.13 -30.40
C LYS A 442 5.51 5.43 -29.42
N GLU A 443 5.23 5.40 -28.13
CA GLU A 443 6.15 5.89 -27.10
C GLU A 443 7.03 4.80 -26.51
N PHE A 444 6.56 3.55 -26.50
CA PHE A 444 7.24 2.42 -25.86
C PHE A 444 7.80 1.43 -26.88
N SER A 445 8.79 0.65 -26.49
CA SER A 445 9.40 -0.41 -27.32
C SER A 445 8.62 -1.71 -27.23
N SER A 446 8.13 -2.04 -26.04
CA SER A 446 7.36 -3.26 -25.78
C SER A 446 6.20 -2.96 -24.84
N ILE A 447 5.05 -3.58 -25.11
CA ILE A 447 3.82 -3.46 -24.31
C ILE A 447 3.36 -4.88 -23.99
N TYR A 448 3.30 -5.22 -22.70
CA TYR A 448 2.75 -6.49 -22.22
C TYR A 448 1.44 -6.20 -21.52
N VAL A 449 0.39 -6.92 -21.89
CA VAL A 449 -0.96 -6.80 -21.33
C VAL A 449 -1.45 -8.17 -20.90
N PHE A 450 -1.64 -8.35 -19.62
CA PHE A 450 -2.31 -9.52 -19.06
C PHE A 450 -3.71 -9.11 -18.61
N ASN A 451 -4.72 -9.46 -19.42
CA ASN A 451 -6.13 -9.18 -19.15
C ASN A 451 -6.67 -10.18 -18.13
N LEU A 452 -6.95 -9.72 -16.91
CA LEU A 452 -7.48 -10.54 -15.81
C LEU A 452 -9.01 -10.55 -15.77
N ARG A 453 -9.67 -9.80 -16.68
CA ARG A 453 -11.13 -9.72 -16.75
C ARG A 453 -11.80 -9.28 -15.43
N GLY A 454 -12.97 -9.79 -15.10
CA GLY A 454 -13.69 -9.50 -13.84
C GLY A 454 -14.64 -8.31 -13.95
N ASN A 455 -15.09 -7.94 -15.16
CA ASN A 455 -16.02 -6.84 -15.38
C ASN A 455 -17.42 -7.17 -14.85
N GLN A 456 -17.81 -6.59 -13.72
CA GLN A 456 -19.12 -6.74 -13.11
C GLN A 456 -20.16 -5.71 -13.58
N ARG A 457 -19.85 -4.93 -14.62
CA ARG A 457 -20.77 -3.98 -15.25
C ARG A 457 -21.50 -4.59 -16.43
N THR A 458 -21.08 -5.76 -16.87
CA THR A 458 -21.74 -6.59 -17.88
C THR A 458 -22.87 -7.42 -17.24
N SER A 459 -23.76 -7.97 -18.06
CA SER A 459 -24.88 -8.80 -17.62
C SER A 459 -24.97 -10.08 -18.46
N GLY A 460 -25.74 -11.05 -17.96
CA GLY A 460 -25.97 -12.31 -18.66
C GLY A 460 -24.70 -13.14 -18.86
N GLU A 461 -24.56 -13.70 -20.06
CA GLU A 461 -23.44 -14.57 -20.41
C GLU A 461 -22.07 -13.85 -20.40
N LEU A 462 -22.03 -12.58 -20.80
CA LEU A 462 -20.81 -11.79 -20.74
C LEU A 462 -20.29 -11.67 -19.31
N SER A 463 -21.17 -11.44 -18.32
CA SER A 463 -20.78 -11.36 -16.91
C SER A 463 -20.26 -12.70 -16.37
N ARG A 464 -20.81 -13.83 -16.86
CA ARG A 464 -20.32 -15.18 -16.47
C ARG A 464 -18.92 -15.43 -17.05
N LYS A 465 -18.66 -15.05 -18.29
CA LYS A 465 -17.34 -15.15 -18.92
C LYS A 465 -16.29 -14.31 -18.20
N GLU A 466 -16.65 -13.12 -17.76
CA GLU A 466 -15.77 -12.26 -16.97
C GLU A 466 -15.30 -12.90 -15.64
N GLY A 467 -16.13 -13.76 -15.05
CA GLY A 467 -15.80 -14.52 -13.85
C GLY A 467 -15.66 -13.68 -12.60
N GLY A 468 -14.87 -14.17 -11.64
CA GLY A 468 -14.64 -13.52 -10.35
C GLY A 468 -13.82 -12.23 -10.44
N LYS A 469 -14.05 -11.32 -9.48
CA LYS A 469 -13.26 -10.09 -9.36
C LYS A 469 -11.87 -10.39 -8.77
N ILE A 470 -10.84 -9.76 -9.28
CA ILE A 470 -9.48 -9.84 -8.69
C ILE A 470 -9.45 -9.16 -7.32
N PHE A 471 -10.03 -7.97 -7.21
CA PHE A 471 -10.11 -7.23 -5.95
C PHE A 471 -11.40 -7.54 -5.19
N GLY A 472 -11.28 -7.84 -3.88
CA GLY A 472 -12.39 -8.35 -3.08
C GLY A 472 -13.51 -7.35 -2.78
N SER A 473 -13.23 -6.05 -2.73
CA SER A 473 -14.21 -5.00 -2.40
C SER A 473 -14.09 -3.80 -3.33
N GLY A 474 -15.22 -3.14 -3.61
CA GLY A 474 -15.31 -1.82 -4.21
C GLY A 474 -15.35 -1.78 -5.74
N SER A 475 -14.35 -2.27 -6.43
CA SER A 475 -14.29 -2.14 -7.89
C SER A 475 -15.20 -3.14 -8.64
N ARG A 476 -15.91 -2.65 -9.66
CA ARG A 476 -16.72 -3.44 -10.59
C ARG A 476 -16.13 -3.45 -12.00
N THR A 477 -14.93 -2.89 -12.17
CA THR A 477 -14.25 -2.77 -13.45
C THR A 477 -13.42 -4.02 -13.77
N PRO A 478 -13.18 -4.33 -15.06
CA PRO A 478 -12.19 -5.32 -15.43
C PRO A 478 -10.80 -4.88 -14.97
N ILE A 479 -9.92 -5.83 -14.73
CA ILE A 479 -8.55 -5.58 -14.26
C ILE A 479 -7.55 -6.09 -15.30
N ALA A 480 -6.48 -5.32 -15.50
CA ALA A 480 -5.36 -5.76 -16.32
C ALA A 480 -4.03 -5.40 -15.66
N ILE A 481 -3.05 -6.27 -15.81
CA ILE A 481 -1.63 -5.95 -15.57
C ILE A 481 -1.07 -5.43 -16.88
N THR A 482 -0.44 -4.26 -16.83
CA THR A 482 0.15 -3.60 -18.00
C THR A 482 1.60 -3.28 -17.72
N ILE A 483 2.51 -3.78 -18.56
CA ILE A 483 3.93 -3.48 -18.46
C ILE A 483 4.38 -2.79 -19.74
N LEU A 484 4.92 -1.59 -19.59
CA LEU A 484 5.39 -0.74 -20.67
C LEU A 484 6.90 -0.61 -20.57
N VAL A 485 7.61 -0.94 -21.63
CA VAL A 485 9.08 -0.86 -21.71
C VAL A 485 9.48 0.31 -22.59
N LYS A 486 10.25 1.25 -22.03
CA LYS A 486 10.77 2.40 -22.76
C LYS A 486 12.27 2.24 -22.98
N HIS A 487 12.65 1.75 -24.15
CA HIS A 487 14.05 1.58 -24.49
C HIS A 487 14.57 2.83 -25.25
N PRO A 488 15.65 3.47 -24.82
CA PRO A 488 16.10 4.75 -25.38
C PRO A 488 16.53 4.68 -26.85
N GLN A 489 16.91 3.51 -27.35
CA GLN A 489 17.34 3.30 -28.74
C GLN A 489 16.19 2.81 -29.63
N HIS A 490 14.98 2.64 -29.08
CA HIS A 490 13.86 2.15 -29.87
C HIS A 490 13.32 3.23 -30.81
N ASN A 491 13.21 2.87 -32.09
CA ASN A 491 12.58 3.70 -33.12
C ASN A 491 11.52 2.86 -33.83
N GLY A 492 10.26 3.26 -33.74
CA GLY A 492 9.16 2.57 -34.40
C GLY A 492 7.97 2.35 -33.50
N LYS A 493 7.14 1.37 -33.86
CA LYS A 493 5.99 0.96 -33.08
C LYS A 493 6.37 -0.10 -32.05
N ALA A 494 5.70 -0.08 -30.90
CA ALA A 494 5.90 -1.09 -29.86
C ALA A 494 5.54 -2.50 -30.34
N THR A 495 6.28 -3.48 -29.87
CA THR A 495 5.86 -4.88 -29.92
C THR A 495 4.82 -5.12 -28.83
N ILE A 496 3.63 -5.64 -29.22
CA ILE A 496 2.53 -5.87 -28.31
C ILE A 496 2.42 -7.36 -27.98
N HIS A 497 2.47 -7.68 -26.69
CA HIS A 497 2.26 -9.01 -26.13
C HIS A 497 0.96 -8.99 -25.32
N TYR A 498 -0.01 -9.79 -25.72
CA TYR A 498 -1.32 -9.84 -25.07
C TYR A 498 -1.63 -11.26 -24.63
N HIS A 499 -2.02 -11.40 -23.36
CA HIS A 499 -2.55 -12.63 -22.81
C HIS A 499 -3.88 -12.37 -22.11
N ASP A 500 -4.83 -13.27 -22.30
CA ASP A 500 -6.15 -13.27 -21.65
C ASP A 500 -6.24 -14.45 -20.68
N ILE A 501 -6.64 -14.19 -19.46
CA ILE A 501 -6.64 -15.21 -18.39
C ILE A 501 -7.67 -16.34 -18.62
N GLY A 502 -8.68 -16.10 -19.47
CA GLY A 502 -9.70 -17.07 -19.83
C GLY A 502 -11.09 -16.80 -19.25
N ASP A 503 -12.08 -17.58 -19.76
CA ASP A 503 -13.50 -17.46 -19.44
C ASP A 503 -13.87 -18.22 -18.15
N TYR A 504 -14.92 -17.80 -17.44
CA TYR A 504 -15.63 -18.47 -16.34
C TYR A 504 -14.79 -18.76 -15.08
N LEU A 505 -13.63 -18.16 -14.92
CA LEU A 505 -12.73 -18.41 -13.79
C LEU A 505 -13.22 -17.74 -12.51
N SER A 506 -13.17 -18.46 -11.40
CA SER A 506 -13.35 -17.86 -10.08
C SER A 506 -12.19 -16.90 -9.74
N ARG A 507 -12.33 -16.10 -8.70
CA ARG A 507 -11.24 -15.26 -8.20
C ARG A 507 -10.03 -16.12 -7.80
N GLU A 508 -10.28 -17.20 -7.13
CA GLU A 508 -9.28 -18.14 -6.61
C GLU A 508 -8.52 -18.82 -7.76
N ASP A 509 -9.22 -19.21 -8.82
CA ASP A 509 -8.58 -19.78 -10.03
C ASP A 509 -7.69 -18.76 -10.73
N LYS A 510 -8.15 -17.52 -10.87
CA LYS A 510 -7.34 -16.45 -11.47
C LYS A 510 -6.07 -16.19 -10.67
N LEU A 511 -6.15 -16.09 -9.35
CA LEU A 511 -4.99 -15.87 -8.50
C LEU A 511 -4.03 -17.07 -8.55
N ARG A 512 -4.55 -18.29 -8.61
CA ARG A 512 -3.74 -19.50 -8.79
C ARG A 512 -2.99 -19.47 -10.11
N ILE A 513 -3.66 -19.16 -11.23
CA ILE A 513 -3.03 -19.03 -12.56
C ILE A 513 -1.93 -17.97 -12.56
N ILE A 514 -2.19 -16.79 -11.98
CA ILE A 514 -1.19 -15.71 -11.89
C ILE A 514 0.05 -16.19 -11.10
N LYS A 515 -0.18 -16.90 -9.99
CA LYS A 515 0.90 -17.47 -9.17
C LYS A 515 1.70 -18.53 -9.92
N GLU A 516 1.02 -19.42 -10.67
CA GLU A 516 1.66 -20.48 -11.48
C GLU A 516 2.49 -19.90 -12.63
N PHE A 517 2.03 -18.82 -13.25
CA PHE A 517 2.80 -18.12 -14.29
C PHE A 517 4.06 -17.45 -13.76
N TYR A 518 4.05 -17.06 -12.50
CA TYR A 518 5.19 -16.43 -11.80
C TYR A 518 5.66 -15.12 -12.45
N SER A 519 5.83 -15.07 -13.78
CA SER A 519 6.22 -13.88 -14.55
C SER A 519 5.71 -13.96 -15.99
N ILE A 520 5.88 -12.88 -16.76
CA ILE A 520 5.57 -12.83 -18.19
C ILE A 520 6.45 -13.74 -19.06
N GLN A 521 7.44 -14.40 -18.51
CA GLN A 521 8.30 -15.36 -19.23
C GLN A 521 7.52 -16.62 -19.59
N ASN A 522 6.60 -17.05 -18.75
CA ASN A 522 5.79 -18.26 -18.89
C ASN A 522 4.42 -17.93 -19.50
#